data_a97abbac78e0734350c082437acdf7ed
#
_entry.id   a97abbac78e0734350c082437acdf7ed
#
_cell.length_a   1.000
_cell.length_b   1.000
_cell.length_c   1.000
_cell.angle_alpha   90.00
_cell.angle_beta   90.00
_cell.angle_gamma   90.00
#
_symmetry.space_group_name_H-M   'P 1'
#
loop_
_entity.id
_entity.type
_entity.pdbx_description
1 polymer ?
#
loop_
_entity_poly.entity_id
_entity_poly.type
_entity_poly.pdbx_seq_one_letter_code
_entity_poly.pdbx_strand_id
1 'polypeptide(L)'
;NVLISADYNQLMQMWQQRWSLCNPENEELHTEFIETYQQFIKKYIDKLDETKAKRFVWGAGHNGDAGRKKPQSLVYPSWLSEFDLVGVRDYKQNLPWVPCASCMHPALRQEYTIKNDVIWFEHKKQLIKDFGSDSIPRFVNSGNNVEQTIELLGSANIILTNSYHGAYWGTLLGKKVIVVGPWASKFYAMRHAPTLISPDENWKHVVDQANVYPDALIECIDATERFWEKVKERV
;
A
#
# COMPACT_ATOMS: atom_id res chain seq x y z
N ASN A 1 -15.93 1.27 10.63
CA ASN A 1 -15.69 -0.09 10.11
C ASN A 1 -16.95 -0.97 9.96
N VAL A 2 -18.11 -0.59 10.43
CA VAL A 2 -19.31 -1.47 10.43
C VAL A 2 -20.26 -1.18 9.26
N LEU A 3 -20.19 0.00 8.67
CA LEU A 3 -21.09 0.41 7.57
C LEU A 3 -20.62 -0.04 6.16
N ILE A 4 -19.44 -0.65 6.05
CA ILE A 4 -18.83 -0.97 4.75
C ILE A 4 -19.14 -2.40 4.27
N SER A 5 -19.69 -3.32 5.09
CA SER A 5 -19.65 -4.74 4.74
C SER A 5 -20.65 -5.22 3.68
N ALA A 6 -21.89 -4.74 3.68
CA ALA A 6 -22.88 -5.22 2.69
C ALA A 6 -22.72 -4.54 1.31
N ASP A 7 -22.47 -3.24 1.32
CA ASP A 7 -22.31 -2.47 0.09
C ASP A 7 -20.90 -2.55 -0.48
N TYR A 8 -19.88 -2.89 0.34
CA TYR A 8 -18.52 -3.18 -0.14
C TYR A 8 -18.51 -4.36 -1.12
N ASN A 9 -19.27 -5.42 -0.83
CA ASN A 9 -19.37 -6.55 -1.74
C ASN A 9 -20.06 -6.17 -3.07
N GLN A 10 -21.07 -5.31 -3.02
CA GLN A 10 -21.73 -4.79 -4.21
C GLN A 10 -20.79 -3.86 -5.00
N LEU A 11 -20.05 -3.00 -4.33
CA LEU A 11 -19.00 -2.17 -4.93
C LEU A 11 -17.88 -3.01 -5.55
N MET A 12 -17.42 -4.04 -4.86
CA MET A 12 -16.38 -4.95 -5.36
C MET A 12 -16.88 -5.80 -6.53
N GLN A 13 -18.14 -6.19 -6.55
CA GLN A 13 -18.75 -6.88 -7.70
C GLN A 13 -18.88 -5.96 -8.92
N MET A 14 -19.32 -4.73 -8.73
CA MET A 14 -19.31 -3.70 -9.77
C MET A 14 -17.88 -3.42 -10.28
N TRP A 15 -16.93 -3.35 -9.36
CA TRP A 15 -15.51 -3.17 -9.68
C TRP A 15 -14.94 -4.32 -10.49
N GLN A 16 -15.25 -5.57 -10.10
CA GLN A 16 -14.78 -6.76 -10.80
C GLN A 16 -15.43 -6.92 -12.18
N GLN A 17 -16.72 -6.60 -12.30
CA GLN A 17 -17.43 -6.67 -13.59
C GLN A 17 -16.97 -5.58 -14.56
N ARG A 18 -16.68 -4.36 -14.10
CA ARG A 18 -16.25 -3.25 -14.96
C ARG A 18 -14.76 -3.20 -15.22
N TRP A 19 -13.94 -3.70 -14.31
CA TRP A 19 -12.49 -3.82 -14.55
C TRP A 19 -12.16 -4.74 -15.73
N SER A 20 -12.96 -5.78 -15.95
CA SER A 20 -12.84 -6.65 -17.14
C SER A 20 -13.29 -5.97 -18.43
N LEU A 21 -14.05 -4.87 -18.34
CA LEU A 21 -14.56 -4.09 -19.48
C LEU A 21 -13.80 -2.78 -19.72
N CYS A 22 -13.01 -2.33 -18.75
CA CYS A 22 -12.15 -1.13 -18.90
C CYS A 22 -10.89 -1.48 -19.69
N ASN A 23 -11.00 -1.46 -20.98
CA ASN A 23 -9.85 -1.26 -21.84
C ASN A 23 -9.37 0.19 -21.61
N PRO A 24 -8.10 0.44 -21.19
CA PRO A 24 -7.59 1.80 -20.96
C PRO A 24 -7.64 2.70 -22.22
N GLU A 25 -7.96 2.16 -23.37
CA GLU A 25 -8.16 2.87 -24.63
C GLU A 25 -9.58 3.48 -24.77
N ASN A 26 -10.50 3.23 -23.84
CA ASN A 26 -11.85 3.77 -23.91
C ASN A 26 -12.09 4.81 -22.80
N GLU A 27 -11.76 6.07 -23.11
CA GLU A 27 -11.90 7.24 -22.20
C GLU A 27 -13.36 7.45 -21.71
N GLU A 28 -14.35 7.11 -22.53
CA GLU A 28 -15.76 7.33 -22.21
C GLU A 28 -16.23 6.38 -21.09
N LEU A 29 -15.86 5.10 -21.18
CA LEU A 29 -16.14 4.12 -20.12
C LEU A 29 -15.40 4.42 -18.81
N HIS A 30 -14.20 4.99 -18.91
CA HIS A 30 -13.44 5.39 -17.75
C HIS A 30 -14.10 6.59 -17.04
N THR A 31 -14.58 7.55 -17.79
CA THR A 31 -15.31 8.73 -17.27
C THR A 31 -16.60 8.30 -16.58
N GLU A 32 -17.42 7.48 -17.22
CA GLU A 32 -18.66 6.94 -16.65
C GLU A 32 -18.41 6.15 -15.36
N PHE A 33 -17.31 5.40 -15.30
CA PHE A 33 -16.92 4.67 -14.09
C PHE A 33 -16.57 5.63 -12.95
N ILE A 34 -15.80 6.67 -13.22
CA ILE A 34 -15.42 7.68 -12.22
C ILE A 34 -16.67 8.40 -11.69
N GLU A 35 -17.56 8.82 -12.57
CA GLU A 35 -18.80 9.50 -12.18
C GLU A 35 -19.70 8.59 -11.33
N THR A 36 -19.89 7.34 -11.73
CA THR A 36 -20.67 6.36 -10.96
C THR A 36 -20.06 6.12 -9.57
N TYR A 37 -18.72 6.03 -9.49
CA TYR A 37 -18.01 5.86 -8.23
C TYR A 37 -18.13 7.09 -7.34
N GLN A 38 -18.05 8.30 -7.91
CA GLN A 38 -18.23 9.55 -7.17
C GLN A 38 -19.66 9.68 -6.62
N GLN A 39 -20.67 9.36 -7.44
CA GLN A 39 -22.07 9.34 -7.00
C GLN A 39 -22.32 8.34 -5.86
N PHE A 40 -21.71 7.16 -5.95
CA PHE A 40 -21.77 6.16 -4.91
C PHE A 40 -21.14 6.65 -3.60
N ILE A 41 -19.93 7.20 -3.64
CA ILE A 41 -19.27 7.78 -2.46
C ILE A 41 -20.10 8.93 -1.88
N LYS A 42 -20.63 9.81 -2.73
CA LYS A 42 -21.50 10.91 -2.28
C LYS A 42 -22.70 10.40 -1.52
N LYS A 43 -23.39 9.38 -2.02
CA LYS A 43 -24.53 8.75 -1.31
C LYS A 43 -24.15 8.25 0.10
N TYR A 44 -22.93 7.75 0.29
CA TYR A 44 -22.44 7.34 1.60
C TYR A 44 -22.15 8.52 2.50
N ILE A 45 -21.54 9.57 1.95
CA ILE A 45 -21.26 10.79 2.68
C ILE A 45 -22.57 11.42 3.16
N ASP A 46 -23.55 11.57 2.27
CA ASP A 46 -24.88 12.12 2.61
C ASP A 46 -25.55 11.30 3.74
N LYS A 47 -25.45 9.96 3.68
CA LYS A 47 -26.00 9.09 4.72
C LYS A 47 -25.24 9.18 6.06
N LEU A 48 -23.95 9.45 6.03
CA LEU A 48 -23.15 9.69 7.22
C LEU A 48 -23.47 11.06 7.85
N ASP A 49 -23.85 12.06 7.05
CA ASP A 49 -24.27 13.38 7.55
C ASP A 49 -25.53 13.28 8.42
N GLU A 50 -26.45 12.38 8.11
CA GLU A 50 -27.64 12.10 8.92
C GLU A 50 -27.27 11.61 10.33
N THR A 51 -26.14 10.94 10.49
CA THR A 51 -25.69 10.38 11.78
C THR A 51 -24.96 11.37 12.68
N LYS A 52 -24.54 12.53 12.15
CA LYS A 52 -23.64 13.49 12.82
C LYS A 52 -22.31 12.86 13.30
N ALA A 53 -21.96 11.71 12.78
CA ALA A 53 -20.73 11.00 13.16
C ALA A 53 -19.50 11.71 12.59
N LYS A 54 -18.42 11.73 13.37
CA LYS A 54 -17.12 12.22 12.91
C LYS A 54 -16.50 11.27 11.89
N ARG A 55 -15.92 11.83 10.85
CA ARG A 55 -15.38 11.11 9.70
C ARG A 55 -13.89 11.34 9.54
N PHE A 56 -13.13 10.26 9.53
CA PHE A 56 -11.70 10.32 9.41
C PHE A 56 -11.18 9.41 8.28
N VAL A 57 -10.25 9.93 7.47
CA VAL A 57 -9.49 9.13 6.52
C VAL A 57 -8.12 8.87 7.13
N TRP A 58 -7.77 7.61 7.34
CA TRP A 58 -6.53 7.21 7.99
C TRP A 58 -5.67 6.36 7.06
N GLY A 59 -4.56 6.91 6.59
CA GLY A 59 -3.59 6.19 5.80
C GLY A 59 -4.10 5.67 4.46
N ALA A 60 -5.13 6.32 3.90
CA ALA A 60 -5.58 6.01 2.55
C ALA A 60 -4.52 6.39 1.52
N GLY A 61 -4.58 5.78 0.34
CA GLY A 61 -3.63 6.10 -0.72
C GLY A 61 -4.02 5.51 -2.04
N HIS A 62 -3.36 5.97 -3.07
CA HIS A 62 -3.57 5.53 -4.43
C HIS A 62 -3.19 4.06 -4.62
N ASN A 63 -4.00 3.37 -5.41
CA ASN A 63 -3.75 1.99 -5.84
C ASN A 63 -4.10 1.82 -7.32
N GLY A 64 -3.97 2.91 -8.08
CA GLY A 64 -4.18 2.88 -9.52
C GLY A 64 -3.13 2.05 -10.23
N ASP A 65 -3.48 1.57 -11.42
CA ASP A 65 -2.51 0.97 -12.30
C ASP A 65 -1.50 2.06 -12.72
N ALA A 66 -0.26 1.86 -12.31
CA ALA A 66 0.83 2.74 -12.74
C ALA A 66 1.38 2.28 -14.10
N GLY A 67 0.86 1.17 -14.62
CA GLY A 67 1.55 0.44 -15.65
C GLY A 67 2.99 0.15 -15.21
N ARG A 68 3.94 0.29 -16.10
CA ARG A 68 5.37 0.24 -15.78
C ARG A 68 6.00 1.63 -15.63
N LYS A 69 5.20 2.68 -15.52
CA LYS A 69 5.67 4.07 -15.47
C LYS A 69 5.28 4.71 -14.15
N LYS A 70 6.20 5.47 -13.59
CA LYS A 70 5.91 6.32 -12.43
C LYS A 70 4.81 7.31 -12.78
N PRO A 71 3.72 7.41 -11.99
CA PRO A 71 2.69 8.40 -12.22
C PRO A 71 3.29 9.81 -12.08
N GLN A 72 2.90 10.71 -12.99
CA GLN A 72 3.40 12.09 -12.97
C GLN A 72 2.88 12.86 -11.76
N SER A 73 1.64 12.59 -11.36
CA SER A 73 1.02 13.15 -10.17
C SER A 73 -0.02 12.19 -9.60
N LEU A 74 -0.24 12.27 -8.28
CA LEU A 74 -1.36 11.61 -7.62
C LEU A 74 -2.42 12.69 -7.36
N VAL A 75 -3.63 12.45 -7.87
CA VAL A 75 -4.76 13.36 -7.66
C VAL A 75 -5.72 12.74 -6.67
N TYR A 76 -5.99 13.45 -5.60
CA TYR A 76 -6.98 13.05 -4.61
C TYR A 76 -8.33 13.69 -4.94
N PRO A 77 -9.44 12.95 -4.76
CA PRO A 77 -10.76 13.45 -5.07
C PRO A 77 -11.16 14.60 -4.12
N SER A 78 -11.89 15.59 -4.65
CA SER A 78 -12.30 16.79 -3.90
C SER A 78 -13.21 16.48 -2.71
N TRP A 79 -13.99 15.39 -2.76
CA TRP A 79 -14.87 14.99 -1.65
C TRP A 79 -14.12 14.61 -0.36
N LEU A 80 -12.78 14.45 -0.40
CA LEU A 80 -12.00 14.30 0.84
C LEU A 80 -12.12 15.52 1.78
N SER A 81 -12.43 16.70 1.25
CA SER A 81 -12.68 17.90 2.06
C SER A 81 -13.92 17.80 2.95
N GLU A 82 -14.81 16.84 2.72
CA GLU A 82 -16.00 16.58 3.51
C GLU A 82 -15.72 15.74 4.77
N PHE A 83 -14.48 15.30 4.95
CA PHE A 83 -14.03 14.57 6.14
C PHE A 83 -13.46 15.51 7.19
N ASP A 84 -13.74 15.23 8.47
CA ASP A 84 -13.27 16.03 9.61
C ASP A 84 -11.75 16.02 9.73
N LEU A 85 -11.10 14.93 9.31
CA LEU A 85 -9.65 14.83 9.26
C LEU A 85 -9.21 13.82 8.19
N VAL A 86 -8.21 14.20 7.41
CA VAL A 86 -7.67 13.37 6.33
C VAL A 86 -6.17 13.17 6.53
N GLY A 87 -5.74 11.92 6.51
CA GLY A 87 -4.34 11.52 6.44
C GLY A 87 -4.13 10.49 5.34
N VAL A 88 -3.11 10.68 4.51
CA VAL A 88 -2.81 9.82 3.36
C VAL A 88 -1.44 9.18 3.49
N ARG A 89 -1.29 7.93 3.00
CA ARG A 89 -0.01 7.20 3.06
C ARG A 89 0.98 7.63 1.98
N ASP A 90 0.48 8.22 0.89
CA ASP A 90 1.32 8.63 -0.23
C ASP A 90 2.10 9.89 0.17
N TYR A 91 3.42 9.81 0.09
CA TYR A 91 4.31 10.84 0.57
C TYR A 91 4.42 12.01 -0.41
N LYS A 92 4.70 13.23 0.11
CA LYS A 92 4.81 14.48 -0.67
C LYS A 92 3.53 14.88 -1.42
N GLN A 93 2.39 14.61 -0.81
CA GLN A 93 1.11 15.14 -1.27
C GLN A 93 0.73 16.41 -0.49
N ASN A 94 -0.24 17.19 -1.00
CA ASN A 94 -0.80 18.36 -0.30
C ASN A 94 -1.76 17.97 0.84
N LEU A 95 -1.58 16.80 1.41
CA LEU A 95 -2.35 16.24 2.53
C LEU A 95 -1.39 15.71 3.59
N PRO A 96 -1.80 15.69 4.87
CA PRO A 96 -0.99 15.12 5.95
C PRO A 96 -0.58 13.69 5.64
N TRP A 97 0.71 13.41 5.76
CA TRP A 97 1.22 12.06 5.61
C TRP A 97 0.92 11.23 6.86
N VAL A 98 0.21 10.14 6.65
CA VAL A 98 -0.12 9.14 7.67
C VAL A 98 0.10 7.76 7.06
N PRO A 99 1.10 7.00 7.50
CA PRO A 99 1.43 5.71 6.92
C PRO A 99 0.34 4.68 7.17
N CYS A 100 0.49 3.50 6.55
CA CYS A 100 -0.37 2.37 6.85
C CYS A 100 -0.28 2.02 8.34
N ALA A 101 -1.42 1.95 9.04
CA ALA A 101 -1.50 1.68 10.47
C ALA A 101 -0.88 0.33 10.89
N SER A 102 -0.57 -0.55 9.95
CA SER A 102 0.14 -1.80 10.24
C SER A 102 1.56 -1.60 10.78
N CYS A 103 2.13 -0.39 10.72
CA CYS A 103 3.37 -0.05 11.42
C CYS A 103 3.26 -0.18 12.95
N MET A 104 2.03 -0.12 13.48
CA MET A 104 1.78 -0.28 14.92
C MET A 104 1.83 -1.74 15.39
N HIS A 105 1.96 -2.71 14.48
CA HIS A 105 1.98 -4.12 14.84
C HIS A 105 3.21 -4.46 15.68
N PRO A 106 3.04 -5.08 16.88
CA PRO A 106 4.15 -5.30 17.84
C PRO A 106 5.28 -6.17 17.30
N ALA A 107 5.01 -7.09 16.37
CA ALA A 107 6.03 -7.91 15.74
C ALA A 107 7.08 -7.08 14.96
N LEU A 108 6.76 -5.89 14.47
CA LEU A 108 7.74 -5.01 13.80
C LEU A 108 8.81 -4.45 14.75
N ARG A 109 8.58 -4.53 16.07
CA ARG A 109 9.53 -4.06 17.10
C ARG A 109 10.45 -5.18 17.66
N GLN A 110 10.31 -6.39 17.12
CA GLN A 110 11.10 -7.54 17.54
C GLN A 110 12.37 -7.66 16.72
N GLU A 111 13.40 -8.21 17.31
CA GLU A 111 14.60 -8.64 16.61
C GLU A 111 14.42 -10.07 16.08
N TYR A 112 14.89 -10.32 14.88
CA TYR A 112 14.77 -11.60 14.21
C TYR A 112 16.14 -12.17 13.83
N THR A 113 16.35 -13.43 14.15
CA THR A 113 17.55 -14.15 13.69
C THR A 113 17.50 -14.34 12.17
N ILE A 114 18.57 -13.98 11.49
CA ILE A 114 18.66 -14.15 10.04
C ILE A 114 18.76 -15.64 9.71
N LYS A 115 17.82 -16.10 8.88
CA LYS A 115 17.72 -17.48 8.39
C LYS A 115 18.02 -17.59 6.90
N ASN A 116 17.80 -16.49 6.16
CA ASN A 116 17.99 -16.42 4.72
C ASN A 116 18.75 -15.14 4.36
N ASP A 117 19.71 -15.23 3.46
CA ASP A 117 20.36 -14.02 2.94
C ASP A 117 19.39 -13.25 2.03
N VAL A 118 18.70 -13.95 1.13
CA VAL A 118 17.72 -13.38 0.21
C VAL A 118 16.45 -14.19 0.24
N ILE A 119 15.30 -13.53 0.22
CA ILE A 119 13.99 -14.16 -0.01
C ILE A 119 13.24 -13.45 -1.15
N TRP A 120 12.36 -14.20 -1.81
CA TRP A 120 11.36 -13.68 -2.72
C TRP A 120 9.99 -13.72 -2.04
N PHE A 121 9.41 -12.53 -1.77
CA PHE A 121 8.09 -12.41 -1.16
C PHE A 121 7.07 -11.87 -2.16
N GLU A 122 6.21 -12.72 -2.64
CA GLU A 122 5.39 -12.51 -3.83
C GLU A 122 3.95 -12.10 -3.52
N HIS A 123 3.38 -11.23 -4.35
CA HIS A 123 1.96 -10.88 -4.29
C HIS A 123 1.10 -12.02 -4.84
N LYS A 124 0.05 -12.44 -4.10
CA LYS A 124 -0.78 -13.62 -4.42
C LYS A 124 -1.46 -13.62 -5.80
N LYS A 125 -1.65 -12.45 -6.42
CA LYS A 125 -2.35 -12.31 -7.71
C LYS A 125 -1.43 -11.83 -8.85
N GLN A 126 -0.26 -11.33 -8.52
CA GLN A 126 0.70 -10.74 -9.48
C GLN A 126 1.98 -11.56 -9.44
N LEU A 127 1.93 -12.77 -10.01
CA LEU A 127 3.08 -13.65 -10.03
C LEU A 127 4.04 -13.21 -11.13
N ILE A 128 5.33 -13.12 -10.79
CA ILE A 128 6.40 -12.89 -11.77
C ILE A 128 7.07 -14.23 -12.01
N LYS A 129 6.79 -14.80 -13.18
CA LYS A 129 7.44 -16.04 -13.61
C LYS A 129 8.91 -15.78 -13.93
N ASP A 130 9.72 -16.77 -13.68
CA ASP A 130 11.14 -16.82 -14.09
C ASP A 130 12.03 -15.69 -13.54
N PHE A 131 11.57 -14.96 -12.49
CA PHE A 131 12.42 -14.02 -11.79
C PHE A 131 13.21 -14.69 -10.66
N GLY A 132 14.51 -14.47 -10.68
CA GLY A 132 15.45 -15.05 -9.71
C GLY A 132 15.90 -16.46 -10.11
N SER A 133 16.84 -17.00 -9.35
CA SER A 133 17.27 -18.40 -9.50
C SER A 133 16.36 -19.30 -8.67
N ASP A 134 16.25 -20.58 -9.04
CA ASP A 134 15.52 -21.60 -8.26
C ASP A 134 16.05 -21.78 -6.84
N SER A 135 17.20 -21.18 -6.52
CA SER A 135 17.81 -21.21 -5.19
C SER A 135 17.30 -20.18 -4.21
N ILE A 136 16.52 -19.17 -4.64
CA ILE A 136 15.96 -18.15 -3.74
C ILE A 136 14.62 -18.68 -3.15
N PRO A 137 14.53 -18.81 -1.81
CA PRO A 137 13.27 -19.22 -1.18
C PRO A 137 12.13 -18.26 -1.54
N ARG A 138 11.03 -18.84 -2.04
CA ARG A 138 9.84 -18.09 -2.49
C ARG A 138 8.69 -18.26 -1.51
N PHE A 139 8.06 -17.15 -1.16
CA PHE A 139 6.91 -17.10 -0.27
C PHE A 139 5.83 -16.22 -0.87
N VAL A 140 4.58 -16.60 -0.69
CA VAL A 140 3.43 -15.86 -1.23
C VAL A 140 2.73 -15.11 -0.10
N ASN A 141 2.42 -13.85 -0.32
CA ASN A 141 1.60 -13.06 0.59
C ASN A 141 0.14 -13.57 0.58
N SER A 142 -0.12 -14.60 1.39
CA SER A 142 -1.46 -15.17 1.55
C SER A 142 -2.39 -14.27 2.39
N GLY A 143 -1.83 -13.43 3.25
CA GLY A 143 -2.56 -12.59 4.20
C GLY A 143 -3.15 -13.35 5.39
N ASN A 144 -2.80 -14.63 5.58
CA ASN A 144 -3.41 -15.49 6.61
C ASN A 144 -2.88 -15.23 8.02
N ASN A 145 -1.60 -14.85 8.15
CA ASN A 145 -0.98 -14.56 9.44
C ASN A 145 0.04 -13.42 9.28
N VAL A 146 -0.29 -12.26 9.85
CA VAL A 146 0.55 -11.05 9.76
C VAL A 146 1.84 -11.23 10.57
N GLU A 147 1.77 -11.80 11.75
CA GLU A 147 2.92 -11.99 12.64
C GLU A 147 3.97 -12.90 12.00
N GLN A 148 3.55 -14.06 11.51
CA GLN A 148 4.45 -14.98 10.80
C GLN A 148 5.04 -14.37 9.53
N THR A 149 4.27 -13.52 8.83
CA THR A 149 4.77 -12.81 7.66
C THR A 149 5.85 -11.81 8.05
N ILE A 150 5.66 -11.06 9.13
CA ILE A 150 6.66 -10.11 9.64
C ILE A 150 7.92 -10.85 10.12
N GLU A 151 7.77 -11.98 10.85
CA GLU A 151 8.89 -12.83 11.24
C GLU A 151 9.69 -13.33 10.03
N LEU A 152 8.99 -13.82 9.00
CA LEU A 152 9.62 -14.26 7.76
C LEU A 152 10.45 -13.14 7.12
N LEU A 153 9.86 -11.95 6.96
CA LEU A 153 10.56 -10.79 6.39
C LEU A 153 11.72 -10.36 7.28
N GLY A 154 11.52 -10.37 8.60
CA GLY A 154 12.55 -10.04 9.59
C GLY A 154 13.75 -11.00 9.57
N SER A 155 13.53 -12.26 9.18
CA SER A 155 14.56 -13.30 9.12
C SER A 155 15.40 -13.28 7.83
N ALA A 156 15.24 -12.28 6.96
CA ALA A 156 16.02 -12.09 5.74
C ALA A 156 16.89 -10.83 5.80
N ASN A 157 18.02 -10.82 5.09
CA ASN A 157 18.83 -9.62 4.86
C ASN A 157 18.29 -8.79 3.70
N ILE A 158 17.91 -9.47 2.61
CA ILE A 158 17.44 -8.86 1.38
C ILE A 158 16.05 -9.43 1.05
N ILE A 159 15.12 -8.53 0.75
CA ILE A 159 13.75 -8.88 0.36
C ILE A 159 13.52 -8.43 -1.08
N LEU A 160 13.37 -9.41 -1.96
CA LEU A 160 12.85 -9.18 -3.30
C LEU A 160 11.33 -9.32 -3.22
N THR A 161 10.58 -8.38 -3.76
CA THR A 161 9.11 -8.42 -3.64
C THR A 161 8.40 -7.65 -4.74
N ASN A 162 7.19 -8.06 -5.07
CA ASN A 162 6.20 -7.27 -5.81
C ASN A 162 4.92 -7.03 -4.96
N SER A 163 4.99 -7.34 -3.66
CA SER A 163 3.93 -7.08 -2.70
C SER A 163 4.15 -5.74 -1.99
N TYR A 164 3.12 -4.88 -1.94
CA TYR A 164 3.22 -3.61 -1.20
C TYR A 164 3.57 -3.82 0.28
N HIS A 165 2.90 -4.73 0.97
CA HIS A 165 3.21 -5.00 2.38
C HIS A 165 4.56 -5.69 2.56
N GLY A 166 5.00 -6.50 1.60
CA GLY A 166 6.38 -7.02 1.58
C GLY A 166 7.40 -5.90 1.53
N ALA A 167 7.19 -4.91 0.66
CA ALA A 167 8.05 -3.73 0.58
C ALA A 167 7.95 -2.87 1.86
N TYR A 168 6.74 -2.56 2.31
CA TYR A 168 6.50 -1.69 3.46
C TYR A 168 7.09 -2.27 4.75
N TRP A 169 6.70 -3.49 5.12
CA TRP A 169 7.19 -4.13 6.36
C TRP A 169 8.69 -4.44 6.29
N GLY A 170 9.20 -4.87 5.13
CA GLY A 170 10.64 -5.07 4.95
C GLY A 170 11.44 -3.79 5.21
N THR A 171 10.96 -2.66 4.72
CA THR A 171 11.56 -1.34 4.96
C THR A 171 11.50 -0.96 6.45
N LEU A 172 10.35 -1.18 7.12
CA LEU A 172 10.20 -0.92 8.56
C LEU A 172 11.10 -1.81 9.44
N LEU A 173 11.42 -3.01 8.97
CA LEU A 173 12.35 -3.94 9.61
C LEU A 173 13.83 -3.62 9.32
N GLY A 174 14.12 -2.51 8.63
CA GLY A 174 15.47 -2.10 8.29
C GLY A 174 16.17 -3.02 7.30
N LYS A 175 15.43 -3.71 6.42
CA LYS A 175 15.99 -4.63 5.42
C LYS A 175 16.30 -3.92 4.11
N LYS A 176 17.23 -4.47 3.32
CA LYS A 176 17.37 -4.09 1.92
C LYS A 176 16.17 -4.60 1.14
N VAL A 177 15.38 -3.70 0.57
CA VAL A 177 14.16 -4.04 -0.16
C VAL A 177 14.26 -3.64 -1.62
N ILE A 178 14.03 -4.61 -2.50
CA ILE A 178 13.99 -4.42 -3.94
C ILE A 178 12.61 -4.83 -4.44
N VAL A 179 11.85 -3.88 -4.97
CA VAL A 179 10.55 -4.13 -5.58
C VAL A 179 10.75 -4.42 -7.06
N VAL A 180 10.33 -5.59 -7.48
CA VAL A 180 10.45 -6.08 -8.85
C VAL A 180 9.12 -5.91 -9.57
N GLY A 181 9.13 -5.21 -10.70
CA GLY A 181 7.95 -4.97 -11.51
C GLY A 181 6.84 -4.22 -10.75
N PRO A 182 7.08 -2.98 -10.27
CA PRO A 182 6.06 -2.22 -9.54
C PRO A 182 4.84 -2.00 -10.43
N TRP A 183 3.73 -2.62 -10.07
CA TRP A 183 2.51 -2.68 -10.87
C TRP A 183 1.45 -1.66 -10.48
N ALA A 184 1.65 -0.91 -9.40
CA ALA A 184 0.69 0.08 -8.93
C ALA A 184 1.38 1.35 -8.42
N SER A 185 0.65 2.47 -8.47
CA SER A 185 1.12 3.81 -8.08
C SER A 185 1.67 3.89 -6.65
N LYS A 186 1.15 3.08 -5.74
CA LYS A 186 1.55 3.04 -4.32
C LYS A 186 3.03 2.75 -4.07
N PHE A 187 3.73 2.07 -4.98
CA PHE A 187 5.16 1.79 -4.83
C PHE A 187 6.03 3.03 -5.03
N TYR A 188 5.55 3.99 -5.82
CA TYR A 188 6.29 5.21 -6.16
C TYR A 188 6.10 6.35 -5.14
N ALA A 189 5.11 6.21 -4.26
CA ALA A 189 4.73 7.25 -3.31
C ALA A 189 5.08 6.87 -1.85
N MET A 190 5.92 5.88 -1.63
CA MET A 190 6.40 5.53 -0.30
C MET A 190 7.39 6.58 0.21
N ARG A 191 7.28 6.97 1.49
CA ARG A 191 8.23 7.89 2.13
C ARG A 191 9.63 7.29 2.19
N HIS A 192 9.72 6.05 2.67
CA HIS A 192 10.93 5.24 2.71
C HIS A 192 10.93 4.36 1.46
N ALA A 193 11.33 4.97 0.35
CA ALA A 193 11.18 4.36 -0.97
C ALA A 193 12.15 3.16 -1.15
N PRO A 194 11.64 1.95 -1.41
CA PRO A 194 12.50 0.82 -1.76
C PRO A 194 13.12 1.02 -3.13
N THR A 195 14.14 0.24 -3.45
CA THR A 195 14.68 0.20 -4.81
C THR A 195 13.66 -0.46 -5.73
N LEU A 196 13.35 0.18 -6.86
CA LEU A 196 12.38 -0.32 -7.85
C LEU A 196 13.14 -0.76 -9.10
N ILE A 197 12.88 -1.97 -9.56
CA ILE A 197 13.47 -2.52 -10.79
C ILE A 197 12.41 -3.11 -11.71
N SER A 198 12.74 -3.20 -13.00
CA SER A 198 11.98 -3.95 -13.99
C SER A 198 12.17 -5.47 -13.79
N PRO A 199 11.20 -6.33 -14.19
CA PRO A 199 11.36 -7.79 -14.08
C PRO A 199 12.53 -8.38 -14.88
N ASP A 200 13.00 -7.67 -15.89
CA ASP A 200 14.12 -8.03 -16.72
C ASP A 200 15.50 -7.54 -16.20
N GLU A 201 15.50 -6.69 -15.15
CA GLU A 201 16.72 -6.25 -14.50
C GLU A 201 17.25 -7.26 -13.50
N ASN A 202 18.57 -7.40 -13.46
CA ASN A 202 19.24 -8.25 -12.48
C ASN A 202 19.35 -7.50 -11.13
N TRP A 203 18.60 -7.94 -10.15
CA TRP A 203 18.57 -7.36 -8.81
C TRP A 203 19.94 -7.30 -8.12
N LYS A 204 20.88 -8.21 -8.47
CA LYS A 204 22.23 -8.23 -7.91
C LYS A 204 23.04 -6.98 -8.25
N HIS A 205 22.72 -6.32 -9.37
CA HIS A 205 23.43 -5.10 -9.78
C HIS A 205 23.01 -3.87 -8.96
N VAL A 206 21.88 -3.93 -8.26
CA VAL A 206 21.33 -2.79 -7.50
C VAL A 206 21.30 -3.01 -5.99
N VAL A 207 21.58 -4.22 -5.52
CA VAL A 207 21.45 -4.59 -4.11
C VAL A 207 22.38 -3.78 -3.19
N ASP A 208 23.56 -3.43 -3.65
CA ASP A 208 24.52 -2.65 -2.86
C ASP A 208 24.10 -1.18 -2.75
N GLN A 209 23.29 -0.72 -3.69
CA GLN A 209 22.72 0.65 -3.70
C GLN A 209 21.34 0.72 -3.04
N ALA A 210 20.77 -0.42 -2.62
CA ALA A 210 19.47 -0.47 -1.98
C ALA A 210 19.54 0.23 -0.61
N ASN A 211 18.68 1.22 -0.44
CA ASN A 211 18.59 1.99 0.79
C ASN A 211 18.07 1.14 1.95
N VAL A 212 18.65 1.37 3.12
CA VAL A 212 18.15 0.91 4.41
C VAL A 212 17.74 2.13 5.22
N TYR A 213 16.60 2.07 5.88
CA TYR A 213 16.03 3.17 6.63
C TYR A 213 15.90 2.78 8.13
N PRO A 214 16.92 3.01 8.94
CA PRO A 214 16.93 2.56 10.34
C PRO A 214 15.81 3.19 11.18
N ASP A 215 15.40 4.41 10.86
CA ASP A 215 14.38 5.15 11.60
C ASP A 215 12.98 5.02 11.02
N ALA A 216 12.78 4.24 9.94
CA ALA A 216 11.52 4.15 9.22
C ALA A 216 10.34 3.73 10.11
N LEU A 217 10.56 2.75 10.99
CA LEU A 217 9.53 2.27 11.91
C LEU A 217 9.13 3.36 12.91
N ILE A 218 10.10 4.01 13.53
CA ILE A 218 9.87 5.09 14.52
C ILE A 218 9.14 6.25 13.87
N GLU A 219 9.59 6.71 12.70
CA GLU A 219 8.93 7.80 11.96
C GLU A 219 7.46 7.46 11.60
N CYS A 220 7.19 6.20 11.22
CA CYS A 220 5.83 5.75 10.90
C CYS A 220 4.94 5.68 12.16
N ILE A 221 5.47 5.18 13.28
CA ILE A 221 4.75 5.14 14.55
C ILE A 221 4.41 6.56 14.99
N ASP A 222 5.39 7.46 15.03
CA ASP A 222 5.21 8.85 15.42
C ASP A 222 4.16 9.58 14.57
N ALA A 223 4.18 9.36 13.25
CA ALA A 223 3.20 9.97 12.36
C ALA A 223 1.79 9.44 12.62
N THR A 224 1.66 8.15 12.91
CA THR A 224 0.40 7.49 13.24
C THR A 224 -0.14 7.99 14.58
N GLU A 225 0.71 8.09 15.60
CA GLU A 225 0.36 8.60 16.93
C GLU A 225 -0.05 10.08 16.88
N ARG A 226 0.71 10.93 16.20
CA ARG A 226 0.33 12.35 16.00
C ARG A 226 -1.03 12.50 15.30
N PHE A 227 -1.34 11.62 14.37
CA PHE A 227 -2.65 11.65 13.72
C PHE A 227 -3.75 11.20 14.69
N TRP A 228 -3.49 10.18 15.50
CA TRP A 228 -4.41 9.71 16.54
C TRP A 228 -4.73 10.81 17.56
N GLU A 229 -3.74 11.59 18.01
CA GLU A 229 -4.00 12.74 18.91
C GLU A 229 -4.99 13.72 18.29
N LYS A 230 -4.80 14.06 17.00
CA LYS A 230 -5.72 14.93 16.27
C LYS A 230 -7.14 14.32 16.12
N VAL A 231 -7.26 13.01 16.03
CA VAL A 231 -8.55 12.32 16.04
C VAL A 231 -9.21 12.48 17.41
N LYS A 232 -8.48 12.25 18.50
CA LYS A 232 -9.01 12.39 19.87
C LYS A 232 -9.52 13.81 20.17
N GLU A 233 -8.86 14.83 19.64
CA GLU A 233 -9.29 16.24 19.79
C GLU A 233 -10.64 16.56 19.11
N ARG A 234 -11.10 15.69 18.21
CA ARG A 234 -12.33 15.90 17.42
C ARG A 234 -13.50 14.99 17.83
N VAL A 235 -13.24 14.03 18.68
CA VAL A 235 -14.24 13.10 19.24
C VAL A 235 -14.69 13.58 20.60
#